data_ddcf180f0b89fc630913dd550854e8c8
#
_entry.id   ddcf180f0b89fc630913dd550854e8c8
#
_cell.length_a   1.000
_cell.length_b   1.000
_cell.length_c   1.000
_cell.angle_alpha   90.00
_cell.angle_beta   90.00
_cell.angle_gamma   90.00
#
_symmetry.space_group_name_H-M   'P 1'
#
loop_
_entity.id
_entity.type
_entity.pdbx_description
1 polymer ?
#
loop_
_entity_poly.entity_id
_entity_poly.type
_entity_poly.pdbx_seq_one_letter_code
_entity_poly.pdbx_strand_id
1 'polypeptide(L)'
;GDLLLEGDVLVFNDTKVVKARLVGKKLTGGRVEILLERSVGKDEALCQIKVSKSIPPGGFIEIADADKKVEVLGRLDEFYHLRFPCEPLDFFEEHGQVPLPPYIERDGIEEIDPKRYQTVYAKNPGAVAAPTAGLHFSTELMESIARKGIEISYVTLHVGSGTFKPVRAEQIEEHEMHSEWFNIPKETANSIQEAKSNGRRVICVGTTSLRALESAWNGKQVVEGWAETDIFIFPGYQFNVVDALLTNFHLPKSTLMMLVSAFVGKKRIFDAYDEAIREGYRFFSYGDAMFLRENICSP
;
A
#
# COMPACT_ATOMS: atom_id res chain seq x y z
N GLY A 1 15.75 -2.09 17.16
CA GLY A 1 16.75 -3.17 17.10
C GLY A 1 16.58 -4.24 18.18
N ASP A 2 16.05 -3.90 19.35
CA ASP A 2 16.06 -4.81 20.53
C ASP A 2 14.89 -5.82 20.53
N LEU A 3 13.91 -5.62 19.67
CA LEU A 3 12.77 -6.53 19.48
C LEU A 3 13.04 -7.63 18.44
N LEU A 4 14.13 -7.49 17.68
CA LEU A 4 14.53 -8.43 16.64
C LEU A 4 15.61 -9.39 17.19
N LEU A 5 15.55 -10.64 16.73
CA LEU A 5 16.49 -11.71 17.11
C LEU A 5 17.37 -12.07 15.90
N GLU A 6 18.57 -12.53 16.15
CA GLU A 6 19.44 -13.10 15.11
C GLU A 6 18.72 -14.22 14.36
N GLY A 7 18.78 -14.18 13.04
CA GLY A 7 18.10 -15.14 12.16
C GLY A 7 16.65 -14.80 11.83
N ASP A 8 16.05 -13.73 12.39
CA ASP A 8 14.75 -13.23 11.91
C ASP A 8 14.83 -12.85 10.42
N VAL A 9 13.75 -13.06 9.69
CA VAL A 9 13.58 -12.54 8.31
C VAL A 9 12.63 -11.36 8.35
N LEU A 10 13.16 -10.17 7.99
CA LEU A 10 12.41 -8.93 7.95
C LEU A 10 12.01 -8.62 6.51
N VAL A 11 10.69 -8.61 6.22
CA VAL A 11 10.15 -8.49 4.87
C VAL A 11 9.56 -7.11 4.63
N PHE A 12 10.08 -6.41 3.63
CA PHE A 12 9.67 -5.07 3.22
C PHE A 12 8.92 -5.08 1.90
N ASN A 13 8.05 -4.09 1.69
CA ASN A 13 7.46 -3.82 0.39
C ASN A 13 8.30 -2.76 -0.34
N ASP A 14 8.98 -3.15 -1.41
CA ASP A 14 9.90 -2.30 -2.19
C ASP A 14 9.21 -1.51 -3.31
N THR A 15 7.88 -1.44 -3.28
CA THR A 15 7.15 -0.64 -4.25
C THR A 15 7.56 0.82 -4.20
N LYS A 16 7.64 1.45 -5.37
CA LYS A 16 7.93 2.87 -5.53
C LYS A 16 6.68 3.62 -5.92
N VAL A 17 6.37 4.68 -5.15
CA VAL A 17 5.25 5.57 -5.46
C VAL A 17 5.56 6.32 -6.75
N VAL A 18 4.60 6.33 -7.66
CA VAL A 18 4.65 7.10 -8.91
C VAL A 18 3.85 8.37 -8.78
N LYS A 19 4.13 9.36 -9.62
CA LYS A 19 3.25 10.51 -9.76
C LYS A 19 1.94 10.03 -10.40
N ALA A 20 0.93 9.82 -9.60
CA ALA A 20 -0.31 9.19 -10.03
C ALA A 20 -1.50 10.16 -10.07
N ARG A 21 -1.29 11.44 -9.78
CA ARG A 21 -2.33 12.47 -9.74
C ARG A 21 -2.12 13.52 -10.81
N LEU A 22 -3.14 13.73 -11.66
CA LEU A 22 -3.17 14.84 -12.63
C LEU A 22 -4.30 15.80 -12.28
N VAL A 23 -4.07 17.08 -12.54
CA VAL A 23 -5.08 18.12 -12.44
C VAL A 23 -5.35 18.65 -13.85
N GLY A 24 -6.61 18.81 -14.19
CA GLY A 24 -7.02 19.29 -15.48
C GLY A 24 -8.36 20.00 -15.43
N LYS A 25 -8.91 20.29 -16.60
CA LYS A 25 -10.23 20.89 -16.78
C LYS A 25 -10.97 20.21 -17.94
N LYS A 26 -12.29 20.18 -17.86
CA LYS A 26 -13.13 19.84 -19.00
C LYS A 26 -13.03 20.93 -20.06
N LEU A 27 -13.32 20.62 -21.31
CA LEU A 27 -13.47 21.63 -22.38
C LEU A 27 -14.49 22.71 -22.02
N THR A 28 -15.45 22.42 -21.12
CA THR A 28 -16.43 23.36 -20.57
C THR A 28 -15.94 24.16 -19.36
N GLY A 29 -14.66 24.02 -18.97
CA GLY A 29 -14.02 24.79 -17.90
C GLY A 29 -14.07 24.17 -16.50
N GLY A 30 -14.83 23.08 -16.27
CA GLY A 30 -14.93 22.46 -14.93
C GLY A 30 -13.64 21.73 -14.55
N ARG A 31 -13.17 21.93 -13.31
CA ARG A 31 -11.97 21.25 -12.76
C ARG A 31 -12.15 19.74 -12.74
N VAL A 32 -11.10 19.05 -13.09
CA VAL A 32 -10.99 17.58 -13.08
C VAL A 32 -9.73 17.20 -12.32
N GLU A 33 -9.84 16.20 -11.48
CA GLU A 33 -8.70 15.54 -10.85
C GLU A 33 -8.73 14.08 -11.28
N ILE A 34 -7.62 13.59 -11.82
CA ILE A 34 -7.44 12.21 -12.28
C ILE A 34 -6.45 11.54 -11.33
N LEU A 35 -6.81 10.37 -10.83
CA LEU A 35 -5.93 9.51 -10.05
C LEU A 35 -5.76 8.19 -10.79
N LEU A 36 -4.52 7.86 -11.14
CA LEU A 36 -4.17 6.61 -11.79
C LEU A 36 -4.53 5.42 -10.89
N GLU A 37 -5.18 4.42 -11.45
CA GLU A 37 -5.36 3.12 -10.79
C GLU A 37 -4.38 2.10 -11.35
N ARG A 38 -4.40 1.89 -12.67
CA ARG A 38 -3.46 1.00 -13.37
C ARG A 38 -3.43 1.28 -14.87
N SER A 39 -2.30 1.04 -15.51
CA SER A 39 -2.20 0.95 -16.97
C SER A 39 -2.86 -0.35 -17.46
N VAL A 40 -3.60 -0.30 -18.57
CA VAL A 40 -4.30 -1.45 -19.17
C VAL A 40 -3.93 -1.69 -20.62
N GLY A 41 -3.07 -0.86 -21.18
CA GLY A 41 -2.60 -0.93 -22.55
C GLY A 41 -1.40 -0.02 -22.78
N LYS A 42 -0.98 0.11 -24.04
CA LYS A 42 0.19 0.92 -24.39
C LYS A 42 0.02 2.41 -24.09
N ASP A 43 -1.20 2.91 -24.24
CA ASP A 43 -1.57 4.32 -24.08
C ASP A 43 -2.88 4.47 -23.29
N GLU A 44 -3.33 3.42 -22.62
CA GLU A 44 -4.61 3.39 -21.90
C GLU A 44 -4.42 3.06 -20.42
N ALA A 45 -5.25 3.69 -19.58
CA ALA A 45 -5.25 3.42 -18.14
C ALA A 45 -6.66 3.48 -17.56
N LEU A 46 -6.87 2.76 -16.45
CA LEU A 46 -8.00 2.93 -15.57
C LEU A 46 -7.64 3.98 -14.52
N CYS A 47 -8.56 4.92 -14.32
CA CYS A 47 -8.36 6.05 -13.41
C CYS A 47 -9.62 6.35 -12.61
N GLN A 48 -9.45 6.82 -11.39
CA GLN A 48 -10.51 7.52 -10.69
C GLN A 48 -10.55 8.97 -11.16
N ILE A 49 -11.76 9.52 -11.35
CA ILE A 49 -11.91 10.93 -11.70
C ILE A 49 -12.84 11.61 -10.70
N LYS A 50 -12.31 12.68 -10.09
CA LYS A 50 -13.12 13.59 -9.29
C LYS A 50 -13.56 14.77 -10.16
N VAL A 51 -14.86 14.86 -10.39
CA VAL A 51 -15.47 15.86 -11.28
C VAL A 51 -16.90 16.13 -10.85
N SER A 52 -17.37 17.36 -11.02
CA SER A 52 -18.72 17.78 -10.61
C SER A 52 -19.85 17.15 -11.43
N LYS A 53 -19.62 16.92 -12.74
CA LYS A 53 -20.52 16.22 -13.66
C LYS A 53 -19.70 15.26 -14.49
N SER A 54 -20.20 14.04 -14.67
CA SER A 54 -19.51 12.98 -15.45
C SER A 54 -19.13 13.46 -16.85
N ILE A 55 -18.05 12.89 -17.36
CA ILE A 55 -17.58 13.13 -18.74
C ILE A 55 -18.00 11.91 -19.56
N PRO A 56 -18.75 12.12 -20.65
CA PRO A 56 -19.18 11.01 -21.52
C PRO A 56 -18.01 10.44 -22.32
N PRO A 57 -18.15 9.20 -22.83
CA PRO A 57 -17.20 8.63 -23.80
C PRO A 57 -17.01 9.58 -25.02
N GLY A 58 -15.78 9.70 -25.50
CA GLY A 58 -15.36 10.65 -26.54
C GLY A 58 -15.11 12.06 -26.03
N GLY A 59 -15.31 12.31 -24.72
CA GLY A 59 -14.97 13.60 -24.09
C GLY A 59 -13.47 13.71 -23.84
N PHE A 60 -12.99 14.97 -23.72
CA PHE A 60 -11.58 15.27 -23.48
C PHE A 60 -11.38 16.05 -22.18
N ILE A 61 -10.24 15.78 -21.54
CA ILE A 61 -9.76 16.50 -20.38
C ILE A 61 -8.46 17.20 -20.77
N GLU A 62 -8.41 18.52 -20.66
CA GLU A 62 -7.18 19.31 -20.81
C GLU A 62 -6.39 19.25 -19.52
N ILE A 63 -5.13 18.81 -19.60
CA ILE A 63 -4.26 18.69 -18.43
C ILE A 63 -3.63 20.06 -18.14
N ALA A 64 -3.68 20.47 -16.88
CA ALA A 64 -3.06 21.70 -16.44
C ALA A 64 -1.53 21.63 -16.69
N ASP A 65 -0.94 22.72 -17.11
CA ASP A 65 0.49 22.87 -17.37
C ASP A 65 1.06 21.95 -18.49
N ALA A 66 0.15 21.30 -19.25
CA ALA A 66 0.49 20.55 -20.44
C ALA A 66 -0.45 20.97 -21.58
N ASP A 67 0.11 21.26 -22.73
CA ASP A 67 -0.73 21.48 -23.95
C ASP A 67 -1.16 20.12 -24.53
N LYS A 68 -1.77 19.29 -23.69
CA LYS A 68 -2.15 17.90 -23.98
C LYS A 68 -3.54 17.58 -23.46
N LYS A 69 -4.21 16.65 -24.13
CA LYS A 69 -5.56 16.19 -23.78
C LYS A 69 -5.56 14.70 -23.56
N VAL A 70 -6.36 14.27 -22.60
CA VAL A 70 -6.65 12.86 -22.30
C VAL A 70 -8.08 12.58 -22.73
N GLU A 71 -8.27 11.51 -23.50
CA GLU A 71 -9.59 11.10 -24.00
C GLU A 71 -10.28 10.17 -23.00
N VAL A 72 -11.57 10.37 -22.79
CA VAL A 72 -12.42 9.46 -22.02
C VAL A 72 -12.99 8.41 -22.98
N LEU A 73 -12.54 7.16 -22.89
CA LEU A 73 -13.05 6.05 -23.70
C LEU A 73 -14.38 5.50 -23.15
N GLY A 74 -14.55 5.56 -21.82
CA GLY A 74 -15.73 5.04 -21.16
C GLY A 74 -15.51 4.80 -19.69
N ARG A 75 -16.24 3.82 -19.17
CA ARG A 75 -16.06 3.27 -17.82
C ARG A 75 -15.89 1.77 -17.89
N LEU A 76 -15.04 1.26 -16.99
CA LEU A 76 -14.93 -0.14 -16.67
C LEU A 76 -15.12 -0.25 -15.15
N ASP A 77 -16.21 -0.87 -14.74
CA ASP A 77 -16.68 -0.89 -13.36
C ASP A 77 -16.81 0.54 -12.77
N GLU A 78 -16.17 0.83 -11.68
CA GLU A 78 -16.20 2.15 -11.05
C GLU A 78 -15.16 3.13 -11.64
N PHE A 79 -14.21 2.65 -12.46
CA PHE A 79 -13.13 3.46 -13.02
C PHE A 79 -13.49 4.07 -14.37
N TYR A 80 -12.88 5.20 -14.67
CA TYR A 80 -12.84 5.73 -16.03
C TYR A 80 -11.74 5.06 -16.82
N HIS A 81 -12.06 4.61 -18.03
CA HIS A 81 -11.10 4.14 -19.01
C HIS A 81 -10.65 5.33 -19.86
N LEU A 82 -9.36 5.65 -19.79
CA LEU A 82 -8.77 6.83 -20.40
C LEU A 82 -7.69 6.44 -21.38
N ARG A 83 -7.57 7.23 -22.48
CA ARG A 83 -6.46 7.15 -23.42
C ARG A 83 -5.59 8.39 -23.30
N PHE A 84 -4.30 8.18 -23.22
CA PHE A 84 -3.25 9.18 -23.08
C PHE A 84 -2.51 9.40 -24.38
N PRO A 85 -1.82 10.55 -24.58
CA PRO A 85 -1.01 10.80 -25.78
C PRO A 85 0.23 9.92 -25.93
N CYS A 86 0.66 9.27 -24.82
CA CYS A 86 1.80 8.35 -24.75
C CYS A 86 1.53 7.32 -23.66
N GLU A 87 2.53 6.53 -23.29
CA GLU A 87 2.46 5.57 -22.19
C GLU A 87 2.02 6.30 -20.88
N PRO A 88 1.00 5.78 -20.18
CA PRO A 88 0.42 6.48 -19.03
C PRO A 88 1.41 6.82 -17.91
N LEU A 89 2.31 5.90 -17.54
CA LEU A 89 3.27 6.16 -16.47
C LEU A 89 4.26 7.26 -16.86
N ASP A 90 4.69 7.30 -18.12
CA ASP A 90 5.57 8.37 -18.63
C ASP A 90 4.83 9.71 -18.62
N PHE A 91 3.55 9.72 -19.02
CA PHE A 91 2.73 10.91 -18.99
C PHE A 91 2.52 11.44 -17.57
N PHE A 92 2.24 10.56 -16.62
CA PHE A 92 2.13 10.93 -15.22
C PHE A 92 3.46 11.38 -14.62
N GLU A 93 4.58 10.78 -15.00
CA GLU A 93 5.90 11.20 -14.52
C GLU A 93 6.26 12.62 -15.00
N GLU A 94 5.90 12.97 -16.23
CA GLU A 94 6.14 14.30 -16.80
C GLU A 94 5.22 15.37 -16.19
N HIS A 95 3.90 15.09 -16.12
CA HIS A 95 2.88 16.09 -15.82
C HIS A 95 2.15 15.87 -14.49
N GLY A 96 2.42 14.78 -13.81
CA GLY A 96 1.70 14.40 -12.60
C GLY A 96 2.34 14.88 -11.31
N GLN A 97 1.61 14.65 -10.24
CA GLN A 97 2.00 14.91 -8.86
C GLN A 97 1.91 13.63 -8.05
N VAL A 98 2.73 13.51 -7.00
CA VAL A 98 2.61 12.43 -6.04
C VAL A 98 1.28 12.57 -5.29
N PRO A 99 0.41 11.55 -5.30
CA PRO A 99 -0.82 11.59 -4.54
C PRO A 99 -0.50 11.46 -3.05
N LEU A 100 -0.98 12.40 -2.26
CA LEU A 100 -0.91 12.31 -0.81
C LEU A 100 -2.26 11.85 -0.25
N PRO A 101 -2.27 11.08 0.85
CA PRO A 101 -3.51 10.72 1.53
C PRO A 101 -4.34 11.94 1.91
N PRO A 102 -5.70 11.85 1.85
CA PRO A 102 -6.58 13.01 2.06
C PRO A 102 -6.49 13.64 3.45
N TYR A 103 -5.96 12.92 4.45
CA TYR A 103 -5.76 13.43 5.81
C TYR A 103 -4.46 14.23 5.99
N ILE A 104 -3.62 14.31 4.96
CA ILE A 104 -2.46 15.21 4.91
C ILE A 104 -2.94 16.52 4.30
N GLU A 105 -3.56 17.36 5.15
CA GLU A 105 -3.99 18.71 4.76
C GLU A 105 -2.76 19.64 4.77
N ARG A 106 -2.47 20.25 3.61
CA ARG A 106 -1.45 21.30 3.49
C ARG A 106 -1.90 22.36 2.48
N ASP A 107 -1.58 23.61 2.79
CA ASP A 107 -1.77 24.77 1.92
C ASP A 107 -0.66 24.82 0.85
N GLY A 108 -0.59 23.79 -0.02
CA GLY A 108 0.38 23.72 -1.12
C GLY A 108 1.17 22.41 -1.15
N ILE A 109 1.83 22.16 -2.29
CA ILE A 109 2.74 21.02 -2.48
C ILE A 109 4.13 21.49 -2.05
N GLU A 110 4.62 21.02 -0.91
CA GLU A 110 6.02 21.20 -0.57
C GLU A 110 6.89 20.28 -1.43
N GLU A 111 7.99 20.76 -1.99
CA GLU A 111 8.96 19.96 -2.77
C GLU A 111 9.54 18.78 -1.99
N ILE A 112 9.43 18.82 -0.67
CA ILE A 112 9.92 17.80 0.27
C ILE A 112 9.01 16.56 0.29
N ASP A 113 7.70 16.70 0.00
CA ASP A 113 6.74 15.60 0.11
C ASP A 113 7.04 14.42 -0.83
N PRO A 114 7.41 14.59 -2.11
CA PRO A 114 7.75 13.48 -2.98
C PRO A 114 8.92 12.62 -2.48
N LYS A 115 9.91 13.25 -1.82
CA LYS A 115 11.07 12.53 -1.25
C LYS A 115 10.75 11.86 0.08
N ARG A 116 9.92 12.49 0.92
CA ARG A 116 9.54 11.96 2.24
C ARG A 116 8.48 10.87 2.16
N TYR A 117 7.62 10.88 1.13
CA TYR A 117 6.61 9.85 0.90
C TYR A 117 7.14 8.69 0.06
N GLN A 118 8.41 8.33 0.29
CA GLN A 118 9.10 7.23 -0.38
C GLN A 118 10.03 6.54 0.61
N THR A 119 10.08 5.21 0.58
CA THR A 119 11.04 4.46 1.40
C THR A 119 12.44 4.53 0.81
N VAL A 120 13.47 4.40 1.66
CA VAL A 120 14.88 4.44 1.23
C VAL A 120 15.28 3.27 0.32
N TYR A 121 14.47 2.23 0.28
CA TYR A 121 14.67 1.01 -0.50
C TYR A 121 13.65 0.86 -1.65
N ALA A 122 12.84 1.88 -1.94
CA ALA A 122 11.86 1.85 -3.03
C ALA A 122 12.54 1.57 -4.38
N LYS A 123 12.06 0.55 -5.09
CA LYS A 123 12.69 0.06 -6.33
C LYS A 123 11.70 -0.06 -7.48
N ASN A 124 10.58 -0.74 -7.28
CA ASN A 124 9.64 -1.12 -8.32
C ASN A 124 8.50 -0.10 -8.45
N PRO A 125 8.44 0.73 -9.53
CA PRO A 125 7.40 1.75 -9.68
C PRO A 125 6.03 1.13 -9.95
N GLY A 126 4.95 1.78 -9.45
CA GLY A 126 3.57 1.35 -9.71
C GLY A 126 2.58 1.63 -8.59
N ALA A 127 3.03 2.02 -7.39
CA ALA A 127 2.13 2.32 -6.29
C ALA A 127 1.61 3.76 -6.31
N VAL A 128 0.35 3.92 -5.91
CA VAL A 128 -0.30 5.22 -5.67
C VAL A 128 -0.07 5.70 -4.23
N ALA A 129 0.23 4.78 -3.32
CA ALA A 129 0.54 5.09 -1.92
C ALA A 129 1.81 4.38 -1.44
N ALA A 130 2.57 5.05 -0.57
CA ALA A 130 3.78 4.48 0.01
C ALA A 130 3.45 3.39 1.05
N PRO A 131 4.30 2.36 1.18
CA PRO A 131 4.24 1.41 2.30
C PRO A 131 4.75 2.10 3.57
N THR A 132 3.86 2.86 4.23
CA THR A 132 4.19 3.89 5.23
C THR A 132 4.94 3.36 6.46
N ALA A 133 4.75 2.09 6.85
CA ALA A 133 5.54 1.46 7.90
C ALA A 133 7.04 1.40 7.56
N GLY A 134 7.37 1.35 6.28
CA GLY A 134 8.75 1.39 5.80
C GLY A 134 9.44 2.75 5.93
N LEU A 135 8.67 3.84 6.09
CA LEU A 135 9.22 5.18 6.28
C LEU A 135 9.96 5.35 7.61
N HIS A 136 9.73 4.44 8.57
CA HIS A 136 10.46 4.41 9.84
C HIS A 136 11.90 3.90 9.71
N PHE A 137 12.29 3.38 8.56
CA PHE A 137 13.61 2.79 8.36
C PHE A 137 14.50 3.74 7.56
N SER A 138 15.59 4.15 8.18
CA SER A 138 16.71 4.82 7.49
C SER A 138 17.71 3.79 6.96
N THR A 139 18.58 4.21 6.05
CA THR A 139 19.67 3.36 5.52
C THR A 139 20.54 2.83 6.65
N GLU A 140 20.90 3.71 7.61
CA GLU A 140 21.75 3.37 8.75
C GLU A 140 21.09 2.33 9.67
N LEU A 141 19.75 2.44 9.88
CA LEU A 141 19.01 1.46 10.66
C LEU A 141 19.00 0.10 9.95
N MET A 142 18.76 0.06 8.64
CA MET A 142 18.78 -1.18 7.85
C MET A 142 20.15 -1.84 7.88
N GLU A 143 21.23 -1.09 7.74
CA GLU A 143 22.60 -1.60 7.88
C GLU A 143 22.87 -2.14 9.28
N SER A 144 22.38 -1.46 10.32
CA SER A 144 22.50 -1.93 11.71
C SER A 144 21.77 -3.23 11.95
N ILE A 145 20.58 -3.41 11.36
CA ILE A 145 19.77 -4.63 11.42
C ILE A 145 20.51 -5.78 10.73
N ALA A 146 21.03 -5.55 9.52
CA ALA A 146 21.79 -6.56 8.78
C ALA A 146 23.05 -7.01 9.55
N ARG A 147 23.78 -6.07 10.19
CA ARG A 147 24.95 -6.44 11.04
C ARG A 147 24.60 -7.27 12.26
N LYS A 148 23.35 -7.27 12.72
CA LYS A 148 22.87 -8.15 13.81
C LYS A 148 22.50 -9.56 13.34
N GLY A 149 22.77 -9.93 12.09
CA GLY A 149 22.41 -11.24 11.54
C GLY A 149 20.92 -11.40 11.24
N ILE A 150 20.21 -10.30 11.05
CA ILE A 150 18.79 -10.29 10.63
C ILE A 150 18.76 -10.23 9.11
N GLU A 151 18.05 -11.14 8.51
CA GLU A 151 17.92 -11.22 7.06
C GLU A 151 16.88 -10.22 6.56
N ILE A 152 17.24 -9.46 5.52
CA ILE A 152 16.35 -8.46 4.89
C ILE A 152 15.88 -9.02 3.55
N SER A 153 14.57 -9.16 3.39
CA SER A 153 13.92 -9.63 2.17
C SER A 153 12.89 -8.62 1.67
N TYR A 154 12.56 -8.70 0.39
CA TYR A 154 11.64 -7.76 -0.24
C TYR A 154 10.52 -8.49 -0.97
N VAL A 155 9.34 -7.87 -0.95
CA VAL A 155 8.21 -8.18 -1.83
C VAL A 155 7.80 -6.89 -2.52
N THR A 156 7.11 -6.99 -3.65
CA THR A 156 6.47 -5.84 -4.27
C THR A 156 4.96 -6.00 -4.13
N LEU A 157 4.25 -5.00 -3.62
CA LEU A 157 2.80 -4.90 -3.74
C LEU A 157 2.47 -3.45 -4.11
N HIS A 158 1.86 -3.27 -5.26
CA HIS A 158 1.45 -1.96 -5.73
C HIS A 158 0.12 -1.57 -5.09
N VAL A 159 0.20 -0.65 -4.13
CA VAL A 159 -0.99 -0.14 -3.43
C VAL A 159 -1.80 0.71 -4.39
N GLY A 160 -3.03 0.30 -4.65
CA GLY A 160 -4.00 1.05 -5.46
C GLY A 160 -4.67 2.18 -4.67
N SER A 161 -5.42 3.03 -5.38
CA SER A 161 -6.14 4.16 -4.80
C SER A 161 -7.28 3.74 -3.86
N GLY A 162 -7.73 2.49 -3.95
CA GLY A 162 -8.77 1.90 -3.11
C GLY A 162 -8.42 1.89 -1.61
N THR A 163 -7.13 1.90 -1.26
CA THR A 163 -6.66 1.91 0.14
C THR A 163 -7.14 3.15 0.93
N PHE A 164 -7.48 4.24 0.24
CA PHE A 164 -7.98 5.46 0.87
C PHE A 164 -9.51 5.48 1.03
N LYS A 165 -10.21 4.45 0.56
CA LYS A 165 -11.68 4.38 0.69
C LYS A 165 -12.08 3.84 2.06
N PRO A 166 -13.02 4.48 2.76
CA PRO A 166 -13.59 3.91 3.97
C PRO A 166 -14.44 2.67 3.66
N VAL A 167 -14.45 1.71 4.58
CA VAL A 167 -15.38 0.57 4.51
C VAL A 167 -16.82 1.10 4.53
N ARG A 168 -17.60 0.75 3.52
CA ARG A 168 -19.01 1.17 3.36
C ARG A 168 -20.01 0.05 3.61
N ALA A 169 -19.55 -1.19 3.65
CA ALA A 169 -20.41 -2.33 3.90
C ALA A 169 -20.94 -2.31 5.36
N GLU A 170 -22.23 -2.58 5.56
CA GLU A 170 -22.82 -2.74 6.88
C GLU A 170 -22.42 -4.09 7.51
N GLN A 171 -22.20 -5.10 6.67
CA GLN A 171 -21.67 -6.41 7.05
C GLN A 171 -20.25 -6.56 6.50
N ILE A 172 -19.34 -7.04 7.34
CA ILE A 172 -17.90 -7.15 7.01
C ILE A 172 -17.69 -8.09 5.82
N GLU A 173 -18.47 -9.17 5.77
CA GLU A 173 -18.40 -10.22 4.74
C GLU A 173 -18.80 -9.72 3.34
N GLU A 174 -19.55 -8.62 3.25
CA GLU A 174 -19.98 -8.00 1.98
C GLU A 174 -18.98 -7.00 1.43
N HIS A 175 -17.86 -6.77 2.15
CA HIS A 175 -16.85 -5.82 1.70
C HIS A 175 -15.98 -6.44 0.60
N GLU A 176 -16.05 -5.88 -0.61
CA GLU A 176 -15.18 -6.25 -1.72
C GLU A 176 -13.89 -5.41 -1.67
N MET A 177 -12.78 -6.12 -1.57
CA MET A 177 -11.45 -5.51 -1.68
C MET A 177 -11.09 -5.28 -3.16
N HIS A 178 -10.44 -4.16 -3.44
CA HIS A 178 -9.84 -3.95 -4.76
C HIS A 178 -8.67 -4.90 -4.95
N SER A 179 -8.57 -5.47 -6.15
CA SER A 179 -7.42 -6.30 -6.53
C SER A 179 -6.16 -5.44 -6.66
N GLU A 180 -5.07 -5.90 -6.07
CA GLU A 180 -3.74 -5.28 -6.12
C GLU A 180 -2.72 -6.28 -6.64
N TRP A 181 -1.82 -5.81 -7.52
CA TRP A 181 -0.73 -6.63 -8.02
C TRP A 181 0.39 -6.75 -7.00
N PHE A 182 0.87 -7.98 -6.81
CA PHE A 182 2.05 -8.24 -5.99
C PHE A 182 3.02 -9.21 -6.67
N ASN A 183 4.26 -9.17 -6.21
CA ASN A 183 5.32 -10.10 -6.63
C ASN A 183 6.10 -10.58 -5.43
N ILE A 184 6.34 -11.88 -5.38
CA ILE A 184 7.26 -12.52 -4.45
C ILE A 184 8.51 -12.94 -5.22
N PRO A 185 9.68 -12.30 -5.01
CA PRO A 185 10.92 -12.76 -5.60
C PRO A 185 11.27 -14.17 -5.11
N LYS A 186 11.93 -14.96 -5.95
CA LYS A 186 12.34 -16.32 -5.64
C LYS A 186 13.23 -16.38 -4.39
N GLU A 187 14.12 -15.41 -4.26
CA GLU A 187 15.02 -15.28 -3.11
C GLU A 187 14.22 -15.14 -1.82
N THR A 188 13.19 -14.28 -1.84
CA THR A 188 12.31 -14.06 -0.68
C THR A 188 11.51 -15.31 -0.33
N ALA A 189 10.95 -16.01 -1.32
CA ALA A 189 10.23 -17.26 -1.08
C ALA A 189 11.14 -18.32 -0.43
N ASN A 190 12.39 -18.45 -0.91
CA ASN A 190 13.38 -19.37 -0.36
C ASN A 190 13.77 -19.00 1.09
N SER A 191 14.04 -17.71 1.35
CA SER A 191 14.37 -17.19 2.69
C SER A 191 13.26 -17.48 3.70
N ILE A 192 12.00 -17.26 3.32
CA ILE A 192 10.85 -17.56 4.17
C ILE A 192 10.72 -19.06 4.42
N GLN A 193 10.87 -19.90 3.39
CA GLN A 193 10.81 -21.36 3.53
C GLN A 193 11.89 -21.87 4.48
N GLU A 194 13.11 -21.35 4.34
CA GLU A 194 14.24 -21.70 5.21
C GLU A 194 13.99 -21.22 6.66
N ALA A 195 13.51 -19.98 6.84
CA ALA A 195 13.18 -19.45 8.15
C ALA A 195 12.15 -20.32 8.88
N LYS A 196 11.03 -20.64 8.20
CA LYS A 196 9.98 -21.51 8.77
C LYS A 196 10.50 -22.90 9.11
N SER A 197 11.32 -23.50 8.25
CA SER A 197 11.91 -24.82 8.48
C SER A 197 12.85 -24.85 9.69
N ASN A 198 13.49 -23.74 10.00
CA ASN A 198 14.42 -23.58 11.13
C ASN A 198 13.77 -22.95 12.39
N GLY A 199 12.45 -22.74 12.40
CA GLY A 199 11.74 -22.10 13.51
C GLY A 199 12.11 -20.62 13.72
N ARG A 200 12.64 -19.95 12.69
CA ARG A 200 12.95 -18.53 12.68
C ARG A 200 11.68 -17.71 12.34
N ARG A 201 11.60 -16.49 12.87
CA ARG A 201 10.42 -15.64 12.66
C ARG A 201 10.45 -14.93 11.30
N VAL A 202 9.29 -14.85 10.67
CA VAL A 202 9.01 -13.99 9.52
C VAL A 202 8.28 -12.74 10.00
N ILE A 203 8.90 -11.58 9.86
CA ILE A 203 8.42 -10.30 10.36
C ILE A 203 8.12 -9.37 9.20
N CYS A 204 6.87 -8.97 9.06
CA CYS A 204 6.48 -8.01 8.03
C CYS A 204 6.64 -6.56 8.49
N VAL A 205 7.16 -5.72 7.61
CA VAL A 205 7.11 -4.26 7.73
C VAL A 205 6.00 -3.75 6.82
N GLY A 206 4.89 -3.38 7.47
CA GLY A 206 3.66 -2.92 6.81
C GLY A 206 2.66 -4.03 6.50
N THR A 207 1.39 -3.64 6.53
CA THR A 207 0.26 -4.51 6.19
C THR A 207 0.29 -4.98 4.73
N THR A 208 0.94 -4.23 3.84
CA THR A 208 1.12 -4.60 2.42
C THR A 208 2.05 -5.80 2.26
N SER A 209 3.19 -5.83 2.98
CA SER A 209 4.07 -7.00 2.98
C SER A 209 3.37 -8.23 3.55
N LEU A 210 2.59 -8.06 4.64
CA LEU A 210 1.81 -9.14 5.24
C LEU A 210 0.78 -9.68 4.25
N ARG A 211 0.00 -8.80 3.60
CA ARG A 211 -1.03 -9.22 2.62
C ARG A 211 -0.42 -9.95 1.43
N ALA A 212 0.72 -9.49 0.91
CA ALA A 212 1.43 -10.17 -0.17
C ALA A 212 1.85 -11.59 0.22
N LEU A 213 2.44 -11.77 1.41
CA LEU A 213 2.90 -13.08 1.86
C LEU A 213 1.76 -14.05 2.14
N GLU A 214 0.71 -13.60 2.84
CA GLU A 214 -0.45 -14.46 3.15
C GLU A 214 -1.23 -14.82 1.88
N SER A 215 -1.28 -13.94 0.87
CA SER A 215 -1.88 -14.24 -0.44
C SER A 215 -1.07 -15.23 -1.25
N ALA A 216 0.25 -15.20 -1.12
CA ALA A 216 1.15 -16.11 -1.83
C ALA A 216 1.21 -17.51 -1.21
N TRP A 217 0.59 -17.74 -0.04
CA TRP A 217 0.60 -19.03 0.63
C TRP A 217 -0.34 -20.04 -0.05
N ASN A 218 0.18 -21.17 -0.49
CA ASN A 218 -0.57 -22.21 -1.20
C ASN A 218 -0.99 -23.41 -0.31
N GLY A 219 -0.90 -23.27 1.02
CA GLY A 219 -1.13 -24.36 1.98
C GLY A 219 0.11 -25.14 2.36
N LYS A 220 1.25 -24.89 1.70
CA LYS A 220 2.52 -25.60 1.95
C LYS A 220 3.72 -24.64 2.00
N GLN A 221 3.77 -23.68 1.10
CA GLN A 221 4.87 -22.74 0.97
C GLN A 221 4.38 -21.41 0.36
N VAL A 222 5.18 -20.36 0.48
CA VAL A 222 5.00 -19.10 -0.24
C VAL A 222 5.41 -19.32 -1.70
N VAL A 223 4.51 -19.00 -2.64
CA VAL A 223 4.73 -19.15 -4.09
C VAL A 223 5.39 -17.91 -4.65
N GLU A 224 6.46 -18.08 -5.41
CA GLU A 224 7.16 -17.00 -6.11
C GLU A 224 6.39 -16.50 -7.33
N GLY A 225 6.66 -15.26 -7.74
CA GLY A 225 6.16 -14.67 -8.98
C GLY A 225 5.10 -13.59 -8.79
N TRP A 226 4.60 -13.10 -9.93
CA TRP A 226 3.54 -12.10 -9.99
C TRP A 226 2.16 -12.74 -9.83
N ALA A 227 1.31 -12.10 -9.02
CA ALA A 227 -0.09 -12.48 -8.86
C ALA A 227 -0.93 -11.27 -8.46
N GLU A 228 -2.24 -11.44 -8.42
CA GLU A 228 -3.17 -10.46 -7.87
C GLU A 228 -3.70 -10.91 -6.50
N THR A 229 -4.05 -9.95 -5.65
CA THR A 229 -4.68 -10.21 -4.36
C THR A 229 -5.81 -9.23 -4.08
N ASP A 230 -6.92 -9.76 -3.66
CA ASP A 230 -8.05 -9.08 -3.05
C ASP A 230 -8.25 -9.52 -1.59
N ILE A 231 -7.20 -10.08 -0.98
CA ILE A 231 -7.27 -10.66 0.37
C ILE A 231 -7.82 -9.64 1.38
N PHE A 232 -8.90 -10.02 2.03
CA PHE A 232 -9.50 -9.28 3.13
C PHE A 232 -9.28 -10.01 4.44
N ILE A 233 -8.39 -9.47 5.27
CA ILE A 233 -8.02 -10.05 6.57
C ILE A 233 -8.83 -9.35 7.67
N PHE A 234 -9.64 -10.14 8.39
CA PHE A 234 -10.46 -9.68 9.51
C PHE A 234 -10.45 -10.71 10.64
N PRO A 235 -10.96 -10.40 11.85
CA PRO A 235 -10.93 -11.32 12.99
C PRO A 235 -11.49 -12.71 12.67
N GLY A 236 -10.70 -13.75 12.95
CA GLY A 236 -10.95 -15.16 12.56
C GLY A 236 -10.03 -15.68 11.47
N TYR A 237 -9.27 -14.78 10.78
CA TYR A 237 -8.26 -15.20 9.81
C TYR A 237 -7.13 -15.96 10.50
N GLN A 238 -6.65 -17.04 9.85
CA GLN A 238 -5.53 -17.86 10.30
C GLN A 238 -4.27 -17.45 9.53
N PHE A 239 -3.29 -16.87 10.22
CA PHE A 239 -2.01 -16.51 9.62
C PHE A 239 -1.15 -17.76 9.44
N ASN A 240 -0.52 -17.88 8.28
CA ASN A 240 0.27 -19.05 7.91
C ASN A 240 1.76 -18.74 7.79
N VAL A 241 2.10 -17.51 7.44
CA VAL A 241 3.45 -17.10 7.10
C VAL A 241 4.04 -16.16 8.15
N VAL A 242 3.27 -15.15 8.57
CA VAL A 242 3.77 -14.00 9.33
C VAL A 242 3.68 -14.21 10.83
N ASP A 243 4.81 -14.09 11.53
CA ASP A 243 4.91 -14.28 13.00
C ASP A 243 4.89 -12.95 13.78
N ALA A 244 5.28 -11.84 13.11
CA ALA A 244 5.22 -10.50 13.71
C ALA A 244 5.01 -9.43 12.64
N LEU A 245 4.45 -8.30 13.04
CA LEU A 245 4.11 -7.18 12.16
C LEU A 245 4.54 -5.86 12.79
N LEU A 246 5.34 -5.07 12.05
CA LEU A 246 5.58 -3.66 12.36
C LEU A 246 4.67 -2.84 11.44
N THR A 247 3.83 -1.98 12.03
CA THR A 247 2.86 -1.19 11.26
C THR A 247 2.52 0.13 11.97
N ASN A 248 2.02 1.10 11.21
CA ASN A 248 1.51 2.36 11.76
C ASN A 248 0.21 2.16 12.53
N PHE A 249 -0.22 3.19 13.27
CA PHE A 249 -1.58 3.27 13.80
C PHE A 249 -2.57 3.61 12.67
N HIS A 250 -3.64 2.82 12.57
CA HIS A 250 -4.63 2.90 11.49
C HIS A 250 -5.90 3.62 11.92
N LEU A 251 -6.67 4.13 10.94
CA LEU A 251 -7.97 4.75 11.16
C LEU A 251 -8.98 3.75 11.74
N PRO A 252 -9.83 4.17 12.68
CA PRO A 252 -11.00 3.39 13.09
C PRO A 252 -11.90 3.07 11.88
N LYS A 253 -12.55 1.92 11.93
CA LYS A 253 -13.47 1.43 10.87
C LYS A 253 -12.80 1.27 9.50
N SER A 254 -11.49 1.02 9.46
CA SER A 254 -10.75 0.70 8.22
C SER A 254 -10.48 -0.80 8.12
N THR A 255 -10.24 -1.29 6.88
CA THR A 255 -9.79 -2.68 6.63
C THR A 255 -8.49 -2.98 7.35
N LEU A 256 -7.61 -2.00 7.50
CA LEU A 256 -6.33 -2.14 8.19
C LEU A 256 -6.51 -2.30 9.72
N MET A 257 -7.50 -1.63 10.32
CA MET A 257 -7.85 -1.85 11.72
C MET A 257 -8.38 -3.28 11.94
N MET A 258 -9.13 -3.83 10.97
CA MET A 258 -9.60 -5.21 11.00
C MET A 258 -8.44 -6.20 10.93
N LEU A 259 -7.46 -5.96 10.04
CA LEU A 259 -6.26 -6.78 9.91
C LEU A 259 -5.45 -6.83 11.20
N VAL A 260 -5.13 -5.70 11.82
CA VAL A 260 -4.37 -5.69 13.08
C VAL A 260 -5.17 -6.29 14.23
N SER A 261 -6.51 -6.17 14.20
CA SER A 261 -7.40 -6.84 15.16
C SER A 261 -7.45 -8.35 14.97
N ALA A 262 -7.33 -8.84 13.73
CA ALA A 262 -7.18 -10.25 13.44
C ALA A 262 -5.84 -10.79 13.97
N PHE A 263 -4.76 -10.00 13.82
CA PHE A 263 -3.40 -10.43 14.16
C PHE A 263 -3.16 -10.60 15.66
N VAL A 264 -3.60 -9.66 16.49
CA VAL A 264 -3.33 -9.70 17.94
C VAL A 264 -4.59 -9.80 18.83
N GLY A 265 -5.75 -9.82 18.23
CA GLY A 265 -7.03 -9.79 18.92
C GLY A 265 -7.57 -8.38 19.17
N LYS A 266 -8.89 -8.22 19.01
CA LYS A 266 -9.58 -6.94 19.12
C LYS A 266 -9.31 -6.21 20.44
N LYS A 267 -9.42 -6.90 21.57
CA LYS A 267 -9.22 -6.27 22.88
C LYS A 267 -7.82 -5.65 23.01
N ARG A 268 -6.78 -6.40 22.65
CA ARG A 268 -5.40 -5.95 22.80
C ARG A 268 -5.08 -4.75 21.90
N ILE A 269 -5.58 -4.75 20.66
CA ILE A 269 -5.34 -3.62 19.77
C ILE A 269 -6.02 -2.35 20.30
N PHE A 270 -7.23 -2.44 20.85
CA PHE A 270 -7.92 -1.30 21.43
C PHE A 270 -7.22 -0.81 22.71
N ASP A 271 -6.79 -1.72 23.60
CA ASP A 271 -5.99 -1.37 24.78
C ASP A 271 -4.68 -0.64 24.39
N ALA A 272 -4.00 -1.09 23.33
CA ALA A 272 -2.80 -0.44 22.78
C ALA A 272 -3.08 0.95 22.19
N TYR A 273 -4.23 1.13 21.55
CA TYR A 273 -4.65 2.45 21.03
C TYR A 273 -4.99 3.42 22.15
N ASP A 274 -5.69 2.97 23.19
CA ASP A 274 -6.00 3.80 24.36
C ASP A 274 -4.70 4.25 25.06
N GLU A 275 -3.74 3.35 25.20
CA GLU A 275 -2.40 3.65 25.72
C GLU A 275 -1.67 4.67 24.84
N ALA A 276 -1.66 4.45 23.50
CA ALA A 276 -1.00 5.34 22.57
C ALA A 276 -1.59 6.76 22.61
N ILE A 277 -2.92 6.88 22.71
CA ILE A 277 -3.60 8.18 22.85
C ILE A 277 -3.19 8.85 24.16
N ARG A 278 -3.17 8.11 25.27
CA ARG A 278 -2.78 8.63 26.59
C ARG A 278 -1.34 9.14 26.62
N GLU A 279 -0.44 8.43 25.96
CA GLU A 279 1.00 8.76 25.89
C GLU A 279 1.34 9.74 24.75
N GLY A 280 0.34 10.23 23.99
CA GLY A 280 0.52 11.24 22.94
C GLY A 280 1.23 10.74 21.68
N TYR A 281 1.13 9.45 21.36
CA TYR A 281 1.64 8.91 20.09
C TYR A 281 0.93 9.53 18.89
N ARG A 282 1.66 9.68 17.81
CA ARG A 282 1.14 10.21 16.54
C ARG A 282 0.59 9.08 15.68
N PHE A 283 -0.47 9.37 14.98
CA PHE A 283 -1.20 8.40 14.17
C PHE A 283 -0.95 8.60 12.67
N PHE A 284 -1.34 7.62 11.86
CA PHE A 284 -1.32 7.60 10.39
C PHE A 284 0.08 7.52 9.78
N SER A 285 0.23 7.92 8.49
CA SER A 285 1.40 7.66 7.65
C SER A 285 2.72 8.22 8.19
N TYR A 286 2.68 9.41 8.78
CA TYR A 286 3.85 10.08 9.39
C TYR A 286 3.84 10.03 10.91
N GLY A 287 2.98 9.20 11.48
CA GLY A 287 2.91 8.95 12.91
C GLY A 287 3.93 7.94 13.40
N ASP A 288 3.64 7.39 14.55
CA ASP A 288 4.45 6.37 15.19
C ASP A 288 4.04 4.96 14.74
N ALA A 289 4.75 3.92 15.16
CA ALA A 289 4.52 2.54 14.78
C ALA A 289 4.33 1.61 15.95
N MET A 290 3.64 0.51 15.70
CA MET A 290 3.45 -0.62 16.62
C MET A 290 4.27 -1.82 16.15
N PHE A 291 4.83 -2.58 17.09
CA PHE A 291 5.38 -3.90 16.83
C PHE A 291 4.44 -4.95 17.43
N LEU A 292 3.72 -5.66 16.57
CA LEU A 292 2.72 -6.65 16.95
C LEU A 292 3.32 -8.06 16.81
N ARG A 293 3.09 -8.91 17.82
CA ARG A 293 3.42 -10.33 17.77
C ARG A 293 2.13 -11.14 17.77
N GLU A 294 2.04 -12.13 16.90
CA GLU A 294 0.95 -13.08 16.97
C GLU A 294 0.87 -13.70 18.36
N ASN A 295 -0.35 -13.90 18.81
CA ASN A 295 -0.58 -14.46 20.12
C ASN A 295 -0.36 -15.97 20.07
N ILE A 296 0.85 -16.44 20.42
CA ILE A 296 1.04 -17.83 20.83
C ILE A 296 0.44 -17.96 22.25
N CYS A 297 -0.83 -17.65 22.42
CA CYS A 297 -1.57 -18.15 23.56
C CYS A 297 -2.12 -19.50 23.14
N SER A 298 -1.42 -20.53 23.58
CA SER A 298 -1.96 -21.87 23.73
C SER A 298 -3.41 -21.88 24.19
N PRO A 299 -4.16 -22.89 23.82
CA PRO A 299 -5.58 -23.04 23.98
C PRO A 299 -6.06 -22.89 25.42
#